data_cc7f931ef3777f9f395337c62f29cab8
#
_entry.id   cc7f931ef3777f9f395337c62f29cab8
#
_cell.length_a   1.000
_cell.length_b   1.000
_cell.length_c   1.000
_cell.angle_alpha   90.00
_cell.angle_beta   90.00
_cell.angle_gamma   90.00
#
_symmetry.space_group_name_H-M   'P 1'
#
loop_
_entity.id
_entity.type
_entity.pdbx_description
1 polymer ?
#
loop_
_entity_poly.entity_id
_entity_poly.type
_entity_poly.pdbx_seq_one_letter_code
_entity_poly.pdbx_strand_id
1 'polypeptide(L)'
;MKEYIPRTTILRLSYVITAFVVCLTLSIAHSGLVNAQEQNNNTLMQSQGTPSMTTTTNTTNMNIVLVHGTYVDGSSWSKVIPILQNAGHKVIAVQLPLHSLADDIATVKRAIDLVGGPVILVGHSYGGFVITNAAYNNTSVKGLVYLAAFAPNEGQSLSNFIDATKLPKGFLVVDNGGFVYINPEMFAQAFAQDVDPAQAKVMAAVQKPFNQSILAEKSGPPAWKQLPTWYQVSGNDRAIPPDVERMFAKQINATTISLASSHASPVSHPNEVAQLILNATKGAK
;
A
#
# COMPACT_ATOMS: atom_id res chain seq x y z
N MET A 1 -2.27 50.59 -9.46
CA MET A 1 -3.53 50.03 -10.00
C MET A 1 -4.06 48.98 -9.05
N LYS A 2 -5.17 49.17 -8.38
CA LYS A 2 -5.79 48.21 -7.45
C LYS A 2 -6.68 47.28 -8.27
N GLU A 3 -6.39 45.99 -8.29
CA GLU A 3 -7.23 45.00 -8.97
C GLU A 3 -8.55 44.83 -8.24
N TYR A 4 -9.64 44.97 -8.99
CA TYR A 4 -11.00 44.86 -8.53
C TYR A 4 -11.45 43.40 -8.60
N ILE A 5 -11.67 42.75 -7.44
CA ILE A 5 -12.22 41.40 -7.35
C ILE A 5 -13.77 41.48 -7.34
N PRO A 6 -14.47 40.87 -8.28
CA PRO A 6 -15.93 40.97 -8.32
C PRO A 6 -16.60 40.20 -7.17
N ARG A 7 -17.53 40.84 -6.50
CA ARG A 7 -18.30 40.34 -5.32
C ARG A 7 -19.10 39.05 -5.55
N THR A 8 -19.24 38.59 -6.78
CA THR A 8 -20.00 37.38 -7.13
C THR A 8 -19.29 36.06 -6.81
N THR A 9 -17.97 36.08 -6.61
CA THR A 9 -17.20 34.86 -6.30
C THR A 9 -17.30 34.47 -4.83
N ILE A 10 -17.56 35.41 -3.93
CA ILE A 10 -17.62 35.18 -2.47
C ILE A 10 -18.94 34.51 -2.06
N LEU A 11 -20.04 34.80 -2.76
CA LEU A 11 -21.37 34.23 -2.44
C LEU A 11 -21.46 32.71 -2.76
N ARG A 12 -20.73 32.21 -3.75
CA ARG A 12 -20.78 30.78 -4.12
C ARG A 12 -20.02 29.86 -3.16
N LEU A 13 -19.00 30.37 -2.47
CA LEU A 13 -18.23 29.58 -1.50
C LEU A 13 -19.01 29.38 -0.18
N SER A 14 -19.85 30.34 0.22
CA SER A 14 -20.66 30.25 1.44
C SER A 14 -21.78 29.22 1.35
N TYR A 15 -22.36 28.98 0.18
CA TYR A 15 -23.43 28.00 -0.02
C TYR A 15 -22.96 26.55 0.02
N VAL A 16 -21.70 26.26 -0.38
CA VAL A 16 -21.15 24.90 -0.36
C VAL A 16 -20.85 24.46 1.08
N ILE A 17 -20.40 25.38 1.93
CA ILE A 17 -20.08 25.07 3.34
C ILE A 17 -21.37 24.84 4.16
N THR A 18 -22.44 25.59 3.89
CA THR A 18 -23.72 25.45 4.60
C THR A 18 -24.45 24.14 4.27
N ALA A 19 -24.34 23.65 3.01
CA ALA A 19 -24.93 22.37 2.61
C ALA A 19 -24.27 21.16 3.27
N PHE A 20 -22.97 21.21 3.57
CA PHE A 20 -22.23 20.12 4.23
C PHE A 20 -22.55 20.00 5.72
N VAL A 21 -22.82 21.10 6.41
CA VAL A 21 -23.14 21.10 7.86
C VAL A 21 -24.58 20.61 8.09
N VAL A 22 -25.53 20.87 7.19
CA VAL A 22 -26.93 20.43 7.33
C VAL A 22 -27.07 18.92 7.11
N CYS A 23 -26.26 18.30 6.24
CA CYS A 23 -26.27 16.83 6.09
C CYS A 23 -25.72 16.08 7.33
N LEU A 24 -24.78 16.66 8.07
CA LEU A 24 -24.19 16.01 9.26
C LEU A 24 -25.14 16.04 10.48
N THR A 25 -26.01 17.05 10.58
CA THR A 25 -26.94 17.19 11.71
C THR A 25 -28.20 16.34 11.58
N LEU A 26 -28.60 15.94 10.37
CA LEU A 26 -29.75 15.06 10.14
C LEU A 26 -29.46 13.59 10.36
N SER A 27 -28.18 13.16 10.32
CA SER A 27 -27.78 11.76 10.57
C SER A 27 -27.73 11.40 12.06
N ILE A 28 -27.65 12.38 12.96
CA ILE A 28 -27.58 12.12 14.43
C ILE A 28 -28.99 12.03 15.06
N ALA A 29 -30.02 12.58 14.41
CA ALA A 29 -31.38 12.56 14.94
C ALA A 29 -32.15 11.24 14.71
N HIS A 30 -31.64 10.31 13.87
CA HIS A 30 -32.33 9.04 13.55
C HIS A 30 -31.83 7.82 14.35
N SER A 31 -30.76 7.96 15.13
CA SER A 31 -30.22 6.85 15.95
C SER A 31 -30.71 6.83 17.41
N GLY A 32 -31.62 7.72 17.78
CA GLY A 32 -32.12 7.86 19.16
C GLY A 32 -33.47 7.18 19.49
N LEU A 33 -34.13 6.50 18.55
CA LEU A 33 -35.51 6.05 18.71
C LEU A 33 -35.77 4.54 18.62
N VAL A 34 -34.75 3.70 18.67
CA VAL A 34 -34.92 2.23 18.54
C VAL A 34 -34.54 1.42 19.81
N ASN A 35 -34.22 2.03 20.95
CA ASN A 35 -33.85 1.33 22.17
C ASN A 35 -34.78 1.58 23.36
N ALA A 36 -36.10 1.36 23.19
CA ALA A 36 -37.04 1.39 24.33
C ALA A 36 -38.16 0.38 24.17
N GLN A 37 -37.89 -0.90 23.92
CA GLN A 37 -38.89 -1.97 24.11
C GLN A 37 -38.27 -3.37 24.03
N GLU A 38 -37.49 -3.76 25.06
CA GLU A 38 -37.26 -5.16 25.41
C GLU A 38 -36.58 -5.25 26.79
N GLN A 39 -37.36 -4.99 27.82
CA GLN A 39 -37.08 -5.47 29.18
C GLN A 39 -38.40 -5.97 29.75
N ASN A 40 -38.64 -7.25 29.68
CA ASN A 40 -39.27 -8.05 30.73
C ASN A 40 -39.48 -9.48 30.23
N ASN A 41 -38.73 -10.39 30.77
CA ASN A 41 -39.01 -11.77 31.12
C ASN A 41 -37.77 -12.63 30.94
N ASN A 42 -37.09 -12.91 32.05
CA ASN A 42 -36.70 -14.26 32.42
C ASN A 42 -35.92 -14.25 33.73
N THR A 43 -36.65 -14.52 34.79
CA THR A 43 -36.13 -14.96 36.07
C THR A 43 -36.05 -16.49 36.04
N LEU A 44 -34.97 -17.05 36.65
CA LEU A 44 -34.75 -18.44 37.06
C LEU A 44 -34.16 -19.38 35.99
N MET A 45 -32.84 -19.57 36.03
CA MET A 45 -32.22 -20.84 36.44
C MET A 45 -30.74 -20.65 36.69
N GLN A 46 -30.32 -20.74 37.93
CA GLN A 46 -28.93 -20.91 38.36
C GLN A 46 -28.47 -22.31 37.95
N SER A 47 -27.43 -22.36 37.10
CA SER A 47 -26.56 -23.52 37.02
C SER A 47 -25.12 -23.01 37.21
N GLN A 48 -24.50 -23.50 38.29
CA GLN A 48 -23.10 -23.21 38.62
C GLN A 48 -22.21 -23.84 37.55
N GLY A 49 -21.71 -23.00 36.64
CA GLY A 49 -20.65 -23.35 35.69
C GLY A 49 -19.35 -22.67 36.14
N THR A 50 -18.34 -23.48 36.40
CA THR A 50 -16.95 -23.09 36.65
C THR A 50 -16.50 -21.94 35.72
N PRO A 51 -15.78 -20.90 36.23
CA PRO A 51 -15.25 -19.87 35.35
C PRO A 51 -14.16 -20.49 34.45
N SER A 52 -14.50 -20.72 33.19
CA SER A 52 -13.49 -20.92 32.15
C SER A 52 -12.65 -19.65 32.05
N MET A 53 -11.43 -19.72 32.56
CA MET A 53 -10.42 -18.69 32.28
C MET A 53 -10.18 -18.68 30.77
N THR A 54 -10.92 -17.85 30.05
CA THR A 54 -10.55 -17.45 28.70
C THR A 54 -9.30 -16.60 28.85
N THR A 55 -8.14 -17.21 28.68
CA THR A 55 -6.88 -16.49 28.46
C THR A 55 -7.08 -15.67 27.18
N THR A 56 -7.54 -14.44 27.32
CA THR A 56 -7.41 -13.42 26.28
C THR A 56 -5.94 -13.21 26.07
N THR A 57 -5.34 -13.97 25.17
CA THR A 57 -4.07 -13.58 24.59
C THR A 57 -4.32 -12.25 23.91
N ASN A 58 -3.88 -11.18 24.53
CA ASN A 58 -3.84 -9.84 23.95
C ASN A 58 -2.80 -9.89 22.81
N THR A 59 -3.13 -10.58 21.72
CA THR A 59 -2.43 -10.42 20.46
C THR A 59 -2.79 -9.04 19.95
N THR A 60 -1.92 -8.07 20.20
CA THR A 60 -1.99 -6.76 19.54
C THR A 60 -1.97 -7.03 18.04
N ASN A 61 -3.14 -6.96 17.39
CA ASN A 61 -3.24 -7.15 15.96
C ASN A 61 -2.35 -6.09 15.28
N MET A 62 -1.35 -6.55 14.53
CA MET A 62 -0.52 -5.67 13.70
C MET A 62 -1.39 -4.95 12.68
N ASN A 63 -1.23 -3.66 12.54
CA ASN A 63 -1.85 -2.91 11.43
C ASN A 63 -0.99 -3.04 10.18
N ILE A 64 -1.57 -2.82 9.00
CA ILE A 64 -0.90 -3.04 7.72
C ILE A 64 -1.01 -1.78 6.88
N VAL A 65 0.12 -1.32 6.36
CA VAL A 65 0.18 -0.23 5.37
C VAL A 65 0.74 -0.80 4.07
N LEU A 66 -0.06 -0.74 3.01
CA LEU A 66 0.24 -1.24 1.67
C LEU A 66 0.71 -0.10 0.79
N VAL A 67 1.88 -0.25 0.19
CA VAL A 67 2.56 0.79 -0.60
C VAL A 67 2.77 0.27 -2.02
N HIS A 68 2.07 0.87 -2.99
CA HIS A 68 2.15 0.50 -4.39
C HIS A 68 3.46 0.96 -5.06
N GLY A 69 3.77 0.41 -6.23
CA GLY A 69 4.88 0.81 -7.08
C GLY A 69 4.53 1.93 -8.06
N THR A 70 5.45 2.17 -9.02
CA THR A 70 5.17 2.99 -10.21
C THR A 70 4.18 2.28 -11.13
N TYR A 71 3.49 3.04 -11.98
CA TYR A 71 2.51 2.57 -12.99
C TYR A 71 1.23 1.94 -12.44
N VAL A 72 1.10 1.84 -11.13
CA VAL A 72 -0.11 1.37 -10.43
C VAL A 72 -0.42 2.32 -9.27
N ASP A 73 -1.58 2.14 -8.65
CA ASP A 73 -2.02 2.89 -7.47
C ASP A 73 -2.54 1.96 -6.37
N GLY A 74 -3.13 2.52 -5.32
CA GLY A 74 -3.68 1.76 -4.20
C GLY A 74 -4.77 0.76 -4.60
N SER A 75 -5.41 0.88 -5.77
CA SER A 75 -6.41 -0.07 -6.24
C SER A 75 -5.81 -1.43 -6.63
N SER A 76 -4.50 -1.51 -6.89
CA SER A 76 -3.79 -2.78 -7.12
C SER A 76 -3.90 -3.76 -5.95
N TRP A 77 -4.23 -3.27 -4.77
CA TRP A 77 -4.44 -4.06 -3.55
C TRP A 77 -5.89 -4.51 -3.33
N SER A 78 -6.82 -4.18 -4.23
CA SER A 78 -8.27 -4.40 -4.05
C SER A 78 -8.66 -5.82 -3.71
N LYS A 79 -7.91 -6.83 -4.20
CA LYS A 79 -8.14 -8.25 -3.90
C LYS A 79 -7.43 -8.71 -2.61
N VAL A 80 -6.35 -8.05 -2.21
CA VAL A 80 -5.57 -8.38 -0.99
C VAL A 80 -6.22 -7.78 0.25
N ILE A 81 -6.70 -6.54 0.17
CA ILE A 81 -7.29 -5.80 1.30
C ILE A 81 -8.40 -6.60 2.02
N PRO A 82 -9.41 -7.16 1.33
CA PRO A 82 -10.48 -7.89 2.04
C PRO A 82 -9.97 -9.11 2.80
N ILE A 83 -8.93 -9.80 2.29
CA ILE A 83 -8.36 -10.98 2.96
C ILE A 83 -7.71 -10.56 4.28
N LEU A 84 -6.94 -9.47 4.28
CA LEU A 84 -6.28 -8.94 5.47
C LEU A 84 -7.29 -8.37 6.49
N GLN A 85 -8.33 -7.69 6.02
CA GLN A 85 -9.40 -7.16 6.87
C GLN A 85 -10.22 -8.28 7.52
N ASN A 86 -10.54 -9.35 6.77
CA ASN A 86 -11.22 -10.53 7.29
C ASN A 86 -10.38 -11.30 8.33
N ALA A 87 -9.05 -11.17 8.26
CA ALA A 87 -8.14 -11.68 9.29
C ALA A 87 -8.04 -10.76 10.53
N GLY A 88 -8.80 -9.66 10.59
CA GLY A 88 -8.89 -8.75 11.74
C GLY A 88 -7.87 -7.62 11.76
N HIS A 89 -7.15 -7.38 10.67
CA HIS A 89 -6.16 -6.30 10.58
C HIS A 89 -6.79 -4.99 10.10
N LYS A 90 -6.35 -3.85 10.67
CA LYS A 90 -6.58 -2.54 10.05
C LYS A 90 -5.62 -2.39 8.87
N VAL A 91 -6.14 -1.99 7.73
CA VAL A 91 -5.38 -1.89 6.48
C VAL A 91 -5.54 -0.50 5.88
N ILE A 92 -4.42 0.13 5.51
CA ILE A 92 -4.39 1.35 4.68
C ILE A 92 -3.58 1.04 3.44
N ALA A 93 -4.16 1.26 2.26
CA ALA A 93 -3.43 1.32 0.99
C ALA A 93 -3.18 2.79 0.66
N VAL A 94 -1.91 3.19 0.64
CA VAL A 94 -1.54 4.58 0.36
C VAL A 94 -1.73 4.93 -1.11
N GLN A 95 -1.85 6.24 -1.37
CA GLN A 95 -1.81 6.81 -2.73
C GLN A 95 -0.54 7.66 -2.82
N LEU A 96 0.56 7.07 -3.30
CA LEU A 96 1.82 7.78 -3.47
C LEU A 96 1.66 8.91 -4.49
N PRO A 97 2.17 10.12 -4.23
CA PRO A 97 2.20 11.20 -5.22
C PRO A 97 3.01 10.84 -6.48
N LEU A 98 4.12 10.12 -6.32
CA LEU A 98 5.09 9.77 -7.37
C LEU A 98 5.75 11.00 -8.04
N HIS A 99 5.90 12.08 -7.27
CA HIS A 99 6.58 13.31 -7.68
C HIS A 99 8.05 13.34 -7.23
N SER A 100 8.30 12.84 -6.00
CA SER A 100 9.65 12.70 -5.42
C SER A 100 9.64 11.57 -4.38
N LEU A 101 10.80 10.97 -4.12
CA LEU A 101 10.97 9.99 -3.05
C LEU A 101 10.62 10.60 -1.67
N ALA A 102 10.95 11.88 -1.45
CA ALA A 102 10.67 12.57 -0.21
C ALA A 102 9.16 12.68 0.06
N ASP A 103 8.35 13.04 -0.96
CA ASP A 103 6.89 13.14 -0.84
C ASP A 103 6.25 11.77 -0.62
N ASP A 104 6.76 10.74 -1.28
CA ASP A 104 6.28 9.36 -1.15
C ASP A 104 6.58 8.82 0.26
N ILE A 105 7.79 9.05 0.79
CA ILE A 105 8.16 8.72 2.17
C ILE A 105 7.25 9.46 3.17
N ALA A 106 7.02 10.75 2.98
CA ALA A 106 6.15 11.54 3.84
C ALA A 106 4.71 11.02 3.81
N THR A 107 4.22 10.56 2.66
CA THR A 107 2.90 9.96 2.52
C THR A 107 2.78 8.65 3.30
N VAL A 108 3.79 7.78 3.23
CA VAL A 108 3.80 6.52 4.01
C VAL A 108 3.88 6.80 5.51
N LYS A 109 4.71 7.76 5.95
CA LYS A 109 4.80 8.14 7.38
C LYS A 109 3.46 8.63 7.92
N ARG A 110 2.73 9.48 7.18
CA ARG A 110 1.36 9.89 7.56
C ARG A 110 0.40 8.71 7.68
N ALA A 111 0.51 7.71 6.81
CA ALA A 111 -0.33 6.52 6.88
C ALA A 111 -0.01 5.64 8.10
N ILE A 112 1.28 5.54 8.48
CA ILE A 112 1.71 4.87 9.72
C ILE A 112 1.09 5.56 10.94
N ASP A 113 1.18 6.90 11.00
CA ASP A 113 0.61 7.68 12.11
C ASP A 113 -0.91 7.54 12.17
N LEU A 114 -1.58 7.56 11.01
CA LEU A 114 -3.04 7.46 10.91
C LEU A 114 -3.56 6.08 11.33
N VAL A 115 -2.89 4.99 10.92
CA VAL A 115 -3.34 3.63 11.29
C VAL A 115 -3.10 3.34 12.77
N GLY A 116 -2.05 3.93 13.34
CA GLY A 116 -1.64 3.80 14.74
C GLY A 116 -1.10 2.42 15.11
N GLY A 117 -0.57 2.27 16.32
CA GLY A 117 -0.10 0.99 16.87
C GLY A 117 1.05 0.34 16.11
N PRO A 118 1.32 -0.96 16.33
CA PRO A 118 2.36 -1.68 15.62
C PRO A 118 1.95 -1.95 14.17
N VAL A 119 2.89 -1.72 13.22
CA VAL A 119 2.63 -1.74 11.79
C VAL A 119 3.58 -2.69 11.05
N ILE A 120 3.03 -3.45 10.10
CA ILE A 120 3.77 -4.07 9.01
C ILE A 120 3.66 -3.17 7.78
N LEU A 121 4.80 -2.77 7.21
CA LEU A 121 4.84 -2.09 5.92
C LEU A 121 5.02 -3.11 4.80
N VAL A 122 4.20 -2.99 3.76
CA VAL A 122 4.27 -3.84 2.57
C VAL A 122 4.55 -2.97 1.36
N GLY A 123 5.64 -3.20 0.65
CA GLY A 123 6.03 -2.46 -0.54
C GLY A 123 6.08 -3.34 -1.78
N HIS A 124 5.35 -2.95 -2.81
CA HIS A 124 5.41 -3.55 -4.14
C HIS A 124 6.31 -2.72 -5.05
N SER A 125 7.23 -3.35 -5.77
CA SER A 125 8.06 -2.66 -6.77
C SER A 125 8.84 -1.47 -6.16
N TYR A 126 8.69 -0.26 -6.71
CA TYR A 126 9.19 0.99 -6.13
C TYR A 126 8.70 1.24 -4.69
N GLY A 127 7.53 0.75 -4.33
CA GLY A 127 7.04 0.81 -2.95
C GLY A 127 8.00 0.19 -1.94
N GLY A 128 8.79 -0.81 -2.33
CA GLY A 128 9.87 -1.36 -1.49
C GLY A 128 10.98 -0.36 -1.22
N PHE A 129 11.34 0.45 -2.22
CA PHE A 129 12.29 1.56 -2.06
C PHE A 129 11.75 2.58 -1.04
N VAL A 130 10.46 2.91 -1.13
CA VAL A 130 9.81 3.87 -0.23
C VAL A 130 9.75 3.34 1.21
N ILE A 131 9.31 2.08 1.43
CA ILE A 131 9.22 1.53 2.80
C ILE A 131 10.58 1.34 3.46
N THR A 132 11.64 1.06 2.67
CA THR A 132 13.03 0.99 3.15
C THR A 132 13.42 2.28 3.88
N ASN A 133 12.97 3.43 3.38
CA ASN A 133 13.28 4.75 3.93
C ASN A 133 12.25 5.21 4.96
N ALA A 134 10.97 4.97 4.73
CA ALA A 134 9.90 5.43 5.61
C ALA A 134 9.93 4.77 6.99
N ALA A 135 10.38 3.51 7.06
CA ALA A 135 10.48 2.75 8.30
C ALA A 135 11.73 3.07 9.14
N TYR A 136 12.73 3.74 8.56
CA TYR A 136 13.98 3.99 9.28
C TYR A 136 13.73 4.84 10.54
N ASN A 137 14.22 4.34 11.68
CA ASN A 137 14.01 4.93 13.02
C ASN A 137 12.53 5.14 13.41
N ASN A 138 11.59 4.39 12.81
CA ASN A 138 10.18 4.42 13.20
C ASN A 138 9.84 3.23 14.09
N THR A 139 9.68 3.47 15.39
CA THR A 139 9.44 2.43 16.41
C THR A 139 8.07 1.74 16.28
N SER A 140 7.12 2.35 15.57
CA SER A 140 5.82 1.74 15.29
C SER A 140 5.92 0.62 14.23
N VAL A 141 6.92 0.66 13.34
CA VAL A 141 7.11 -0.36 12.32
C VAL A 141 7.80 -1.58 12.92
N LYS A 142 7.21 -2.76 12.74
CA LYS A 142 7.67 -4.03 13.30
C LYS A 142 8.23 -4.99 12.26
N GLY A 143 7.97 -4.78 10.98
CA GLY A 143 8.48 -5.62 9.91
C GLY A 143 8.19 -5.05 8.53
N LEU A 144 8.93 -5.54 7.54
CA LEU A 144 8.88 -5.09 6.16
C LEU A 144 8.62 -6.28 5.23
N VAL A 145 7.64 -6.14 4.35
CA VAL A 145 7.31 -7.12 3.30
C VAL A 145 7.57 -6.50 1.94
N TYR A 146 8.39 -7.14 1.14
CA TYR A 146 8.76 -6.73 -0.21
C TYR A 146 8.13 -7.67 -1.23
N LEU A 147 7.42 -7.15 -2.21
CA LEU A 147 6.75 -7.93 -3.26
C LEU A 147 7.29 -7.48 -4.61
N ALA A 148 8.07 -8.33 -5.30
CA ALA A 148 8.73 -7.97 -6.56
C ALA A 148 9.36 -6.57 -6.49
N ALA A 149 10.19 -6.29 -5.47
CA ALA A 149 10.45 -4.93 -5.03
C ALA A 149 11.95 -4.60 -4.87
N PHE A 150 12.26 -3.31 -4.99
CA PHE A 150 13.59 -2.78 -4.71
C PHE A 150 13.82 -2.65 -3.20
N ALA A 151 14.99 -3.10 -2.73
CA ALA A 151 15.43 -2.99 -1.35
C ALA A 151 16.86 -2.41 -1.29
N PRO A 152 17.01 -1.09 -1.54
CA PRO A 152 18.33 -0.46 -1.72
C PRO A 152 19.16 -0.42 -0.45
N ASN A 153 20.48 -0.33 -0.62
CA ASN A 153 21.40 0.18 0.39
C ASN A 153 21.38 1.72 0.41
N GLU A 154 21.93 2.30 1.46
CA GLU A 154 22.16 3.73 1.56
C GLU A 154 22.97 4.26 0.36
N GLY A 155 22.55 5.39 -0.19
CA GLY A 155 23.18 6.04 -1.34
C GLY A 155 22.86 5.42 -2.70
N GLN A 156 22.17 4.28 -2.77
CA GLN A 156 21.70 3.70 -4.02
C GLN A 156 20.42 4.39 -4.50
N SER A 157 20.24 4.44 -5.83
CA SER A 157 19.06 4.95 -6.52
C SER A 157 18.49 3.88 -7.44
N LEU A 158 17.28 4.08 -7.96
CA LEU A 158 16.68 3.17 -8.94
C LEU A 158 17.56 3.02 -10.19
N SER A 159 18.26 4.09 -10.62
CA SER A 159 19.17 4.06 -11.75
C SER A 159 20.35 3.07 -11.59
N ASN A 160 20.64 2.63 -10.38
CA ASN A 160 21.65 1.58 -10.18
C ASN A 160 21.17 0.19 -10.60
N PHE A 161 19.85 0.00 -10.73
CA PHE A 161 19.24 -1.30 -10.99
C PHE A 161 18.47 -1.37 -12.32
N ILE A 162 18.08 -0.21 -12.85
CA ILE A 162 17.31 -0.10 -14.09
C ILE A 162 18.23 0.44 -15.19
N ASP A 163 18.49 -0.40 -16.19
CA ASP A 163 19.22 0.00 -17.40
C ASP A 163 18.21 0.27 -18.51
N ALA A 164 17.87 1.55 -18.69
CA ALA A 164 16.91 1.97 -19.71
C ALA A 164 17.34 1.60 -21.15
N THR A 165 18.64 1.37 -21.40
CA THR A 165 19.15 1.00 -22.73
C THR A 165 18.79 -0.45 -23.10
N LYS A 166 18.45 -1.30 -22.12
CA LYS A 166 18.03 -2.68 -22.32
C LYS A 166 16.53 -2.83 -22.50
N LEU A 167 15.77 -1.77 -22.29
CA LEU A 167 14.33 -1.80 -22.49
C LEU A 167 14.00 -1.79 -23.99
N PRO A 168 12.90 -2.48 -24.42
CA PRO A 168 12.46 -2.43 -25.80
C PRO A 168 12.21 -0.99 -26.27
N LYS A 169 12.50 -0.69 -27.53
CA LYS A 169 12.24 0.64 -28.11
C LYS A 169 10.74 0.98 -27.97
N GLY A 170 10.44 2.17 -27.45
CA GLY A 170 9.06 2.63 -27.24
C GLY A 170 8.36 1.99 -26.05
N PHE A 171 9.08 1.26 -25.18
CA PHE A 171 8.52 0.67 -23.97
C PHE A 171 8.08 1.74 -22.97
N LEU A 172 8.91 2.76 -22.75
CA LEU A 172 8.59 3.90 -21.91
C LEU A 172 8.18 5.10 -22.76
N VAL A 173 7.16 5.82 -22.32
CA VAL A 173 6.71 7.10 -22.85
C VAL A 173 6.90 8.15 -21.77
N VAL A 174 7.54 9.26 -22.13
CA VAL A 174 7.75 10.39 -21.22
C VAL A 174 6.95 11.58 -21.76
N ASP A 175 6.10 12.17 -20.91
CA ASP A 175 5.33 13.35 -21.30
C ASP A 175 6.13 14.63 -21.16
N ASN A 176 5.55 15.77 -21.59
CA ASN A 176 6.20 17.08 -21.53
C ASN A 176 6.46 17.58 -20.10
N GLY A 177 5.83 16.97 -19.09
CA GLY A 177 6.05 17.25 -17.66
C GLY A 177 7.15 16.40 -17.04
N GLY A 178 7.76 15.48 -17.81
CA GLY A 178 8.78 14.56 -17.31
C GLY A 178 8.20 13.36 -16.57
N PHE A 179 6.90 13.04 -16.76
CA PHE A 179 6.29 11.87 -16.19
C PHE A 179 6.38 10.66 -17.13
N VAL A 180 6.74 9.53 -16.54
CA VAL A 180 7.06 8.28 -17.24
C VAL A 180 5.88 7.31 -17.15
N TYR A 181 5.50 6.76 -18.30
CA TYR A 181 4.49 5.72 -18.47
C TYR A 181 5.09 4.49 -19.14
N ILE A 182 4.52 3.32 -18.91
CA ILE A 182 4.69 2.19 -19.83
C ILE A 182 3.76 2.44 -21.04
N ASN A 183 4.25 2.19 -22.25
CA ASN A 183 3.39 2.22 -23.42
C ASN A 183 2.17 1.31 -23.19
N PRO A 184 0.92 1.83 -23.29
CA PRO A 184 -0.28 1.06 -22.96
C PRO A 184 -0.42 -0.24 -23.76
N GLU A 185 0.06 -0.28 -25.01
CA GLU A 185 0.03 -1.48 -25.86
C GLU A 185 0.98 -2.57 -25.37
N MET A 186 2.04 -2.20 -24.63
CA MET A 186 3.05 -3.11 -24.09
C MET A 186 2.80 -3.46 -22.62
N PHE A 187 1.91 -2.73 -21.94
CA PHE A 187 1.71 -2.82 -20.50
C PHE A 187 1.35 -4.25 -20.05
N ALA A 188 0.34 -4.84 -20.64
CA ALA A 188 -0.13 -6.17 -20.26
C ALA A 188 1.00 -7.21 -20.34
N GLN A 189 1.75 -7.23 -21.46
CA GLN A 189 2.80 -8.23 -21.65
C GLN A 189 4.04 -7.99 -20.77
N ALA A 190 4.34 -6.75 -20.42
CA ALA A 190 5.54 -6.39 -19.69
C ALA A 190 5.35 -6.37 -18.17
N PHE A 191 4.12 -6.12 -17.72
CA PHE A 191 3.83 -5.86 -16.31
C PHE A 191 2.81 -6.85 -15.71
N ALA A 192 1.83 -7.32 -16.49
CA ALA A 192 0.64 -8.02 -16.00
C ALA A 192 0.21 -9.19 -16.90
N GLN A 193 1.16 -9.98 -17.42
CA GLN A 193 0.90 -11.03 -18.41
C GLN A 193 0.11 -12.23 -17.87
N ASP A 194 -0.04 -12.36 -16.56
CA ASP A 194 -0.82 -13.39 -15.86
C ASP A 194 -2.12 -12.85 -15.25
N VAL A 195 -2.43 -11.58 -15.50
CA VAL A 195 -3.69 -10.94 -15.10
C VAL A 195 -4.72 -11.14 -16.22
N ASP A 196 -6.00 -11.24 -15.87
CA ASP A 196 -7.10 -11.26 -16.85
C ASP A 196 -6.91 -10.15 -17.89
N PRO A 197 -7.04 -10.43 -19.20
CA PRO A 197 -6.74 -9.46 -20.25
C PRO A 197 -7.59 -8.19 -20.19
N ALA A 198 -8.87 -8.29 -19.78
CA ALA A 198 -9.72 -7.10 -19.63
C ALA A 198 -9.26 -6.25 -18.45
N GLN A 199 -8.90 -6.87 -17.32
CA GLN A 199 -8.33 -6.19 -16.18
C GLN A 199 -6.97 -5.55 -16.49
N ALA A 200 -6.09 -6.24 -17.23
CA ALA A 200 -4.79 -5.70 -17.64
C ALA A 200 -4.93 -4.46 -18.55
N LYS A 201 -5.95 -4.43 -19.44
CA LYS A 201 -6.28 -3.24 -20.24
C LYS A 201 -6.74 -2.06 -19.37
N VAL A 202 -7.55 -2.33 -18.34
CA VAL A 202 -7.95 -1.28 -17.38
C VAL A 202 -6.73 -0.76 -16.64
N MET A 203 -5.85 -1.64 -16.14
CA MET A 203 -4.59 -1.25 -15.47
C MET A 203 -3.72 -0.37 -16.37
N ALA A 204 -3.59 -0.70 -17.65
CA ALA A 204 -2.85 0.12 -18.61
C ALA A 204 -3.45 1.52 -18.80
N ALA A 205 -4.80 1.62 -18.79
CA ALA A 205 -5.50 2.89 -18.98
C ALA A 205 -5.45 3.80 -17.74
N VAL A 206 -5.43 3.22 -16.54
CA VAL A 206 -5.41 3.96 -15.27
C VAL A 206 -4.01 4.03 -14.65
N GLN A 207 -2.97 3.57 -15.36
CA GLN A 207 -1.61 3.58 -14.81
C GLN A 207 -1.22 4.96 -14.28
N LYS A 208 -0.63 4.98 -13.09
CA LYS A 208 -0.16 6.20 -12.46
C LYS A 208 1.29 6.46 -12.86
N PRO A 209 1.59 7.53 -13.61
CA PRO A 209 2.96 7.85 -13.99
C PRO A 209 3.77 8.34 -12.80
N PHE A 210 5.08 8.28 -12.91
CA PHE A 210 6.00 8.84 -11.92
C PHE A 210 6.93 9.88 -12.57
N ASN A 211 7.34 10.87 -11.79
CA ASN A 211 8.33 11.84 -12.26
C ASN A 211 9.69 11.16 -12.44
N GLN A 212 10.32 11.34 -13.60
CA GLN A 212 11.61 10.70 -13.93
C GLN A 212 12.74 11.05 -12.96
N SER A 213 12.66 12.18 -12.23
CA SER A 213 13.65 12.55 -11.22
C SER A 213 13.83 11.49 -10.13
N ILE A 214 12.77 10.75 -9.79
CA ILE A 214 12.79 9.66 -8.80
C ILE A 214 13.86 8.61 -9.13
N LEU A 215 14.16 8.37 -10.40
CA LEU A 215 15.16 7.40 -10.82
C LEU A 215 16.55 7.67 -10.24
N ALA A 216 16.91 8.95 -10.06
CA ALA A 216 18.21 9.39 -9.57
C ALA A 216 18.24 9.67 -8.06
N GLU A 217 17.07 9.72 -7.39
CA GLU A 217 16.99 10.01 -5.97
C GLU A 217 17.58 8.86 -5.15
N LYS A 218 18.39 9.21 -4.15
CA LYS A 218 19.17 8.25 -3.37
C LYS A 218 18.43 7.83 -2.11
N SER A 219 18.51 6.52 -1.81
CA SER A 219 18.07 5.98 -0.53
C SER A 219 18.92 6.54 0.63
N GLY A 220 18.26 6.86 1.73
CA GLY A 220 18.89 7.03 3.03
C GLY A 220 19.25 5.70 3.69
N PRO A 221 19.59 5.71 4.99
CA PRO A 221 19.87 4.50 5.76
C PRO A 221 18.69 3.52 5.72
N PRO A 222 18.94 2.24 5.37
CA PRO A 222 17.86 1.29 5.13
C PRO A 222 17.32 0.65 6.41
N ALA A 223 16.01 0.70 6.60
CA ALA A 223 15.32 0.12 7.76
C ALA A 223 15.41 -1.42 7.82
N TRP A 224 15.59 -2.10 6.70
CA TRP A 224 15.73 -3.56 6.64
C TRP A 224 16.98 -4.09 7.40
N LYS A 225 17.94 -3.24 7.76
CA LYS A 225 19.04 -3.61 8.65
C LYS A 225 18.64 -3.78 10.11
N GLN A 226 17.47 -3.25 10.50
CA GLN A 226 16.99 -3.17 11.88
C GLN A 226 15.71 -3.98 12.12
N LEU A 227 15.02 -4.37 11.06
CA LEU A 227 13.69 -4.98 11.12
C LEU A 227 13.68 -6.36 10.44
N PRO A 228 12.85 -7.30 10.90
CA PRO A 228 12.61 -8.53 10.18
C PRO A 228 11.97 -8.28 8.83
N THR A 229 12.36 -9.07 7.84
CA THR A 229 11.99 -8.87 6.43
C THR A 229 11.43 -10.14 5.81
N TRP A 230 10.45 -9.95 4.93
CA TRP A 230 9.87 -10.98 4.06
C TRP A 230 9.95 -10.51 2.61
N TYR A 231 10.13 -11.44 1.70
CA TYR A 231 10.24 -11.13 0.28
C TYR A 231 9.45 -12.14 -0.57
N GLN A 232 8.69 -11.65 -1.53
CA GLN A 232 8.07 -12.46 -2.58
C GLN A 232 8.77 -12.18 -3.91
N VAL A 233 9.35 -13.21 -4.50
CA VAL A 233 9.95 -13.19 -5.83
C VAL A 233 8.91 -13.57 -6.87
N SER A 234 8.72 -12.72 -7.89
CA SER A 234 7.87 -12.98 -9.06
C SER A 234 8.69 -13.69 -10.13
N GLY A 235 8.50 -15.01 -10.28
CA GLY A 235 9.35 -15.87 -11.12
C GLY A 235 9.25 -15.58 -12.62
N ASN A 236 8.18 -14.92 -13.07
CA ASN A 236 7.96 -14.54 -14.46
C ASN A 236 7.96 -13.01 -14.66
N ASP A 237 8.54 -12.25 -13.71
CA ASP A 237 8.61 -10.80 -13.79
C ASP A 237 9.40 -10.34 -15.01
N ARG A 238 8.81 -9.40 -15.75
CA ARG A 238 9.42 -8.78 -16.93
C ARG A 238 9.74 -7.28 -16.71
N ALA A 239 9.32 -6.72 -15.58
CA ALA A 239 9.63 -5.35 -15.18
C ALA A 239 10.91 -5.31 -14.31
N ILE A 240 11.02 -6.22 -13.33
CA ILE A 240 12.25 -6.45 -12.56
C ILE A 240 12.69 -7.91 -12.82
N PRO A 241 13.89 -8.15 -13.40
CA PRO A 241 14.33 -9.52 -13.61
C PRO A 241 14.33 -10.34 -12.31
N PRO A 242 13.80 -11.59 -12.31
CA PRO A 242 13.69 -12.40 -11.09
C PRO A 242 15.02 -12.61 -10.37
N ASP A 243 16.15 -12.58 -11.08
CA ASP A 243 17.49 -12.70 -10.47
C ASP A 243 17.85 -11.45 -9.66
N VAL A 244 17.39 -10.26 -10.09
CA VAL A 244 17.54 -9.01 -9.32
C VAL A 244 16.68 -9.06 -8.06
N GLU A 245 15.47 -9.58 -8.14
CA GLU A 245 14.62 -9.79 -6.96
C GLU A 245 15.25 -10.77 -5.97
N ARG A 246 15.80 -11.90 -6.45
CA ARG A 246 16.53 -12.87 -5.60
C ARG A 246 17.76 -12.24 -4.96
N MET A 247 18.47 -11.37 -5.69
CA MET A 247 19.60 -10.61 -5.15
C MET A 247 19.14 -9.74 -3.98
N PHE A 248 18.04 -9.00 -4.11
CA PHE A 248 17.50 -8.18 -3.01
C PHE A 248 17.04 -9.03 -1.83
N ALA A 249 16.29 -10.11 -2.07
CA ALA A 249 15.85 -11.02 -1.03
C ALA A 249 17.01 -11.56 -0.20
N LYS A 250 18.10 -11.95 -0.86
CA LYS A 250 19.35 -12.40 -0.20
C LYS A 250 20.04 -11.26 0.54
N GLN A 251 20.17 -10.07 -0.08
CA GLN A 251 20.80 -8.89 0.51
C GLN A 251 20.20 -8.52 1.86
N ILE A 252 18.87 -8.55 1.95
CA ILE A 252 18.14 -8.17 3.16
C ILE A 252 17.86 -9.34 4.11
N ASN A 253 18.43 -10.54 3.82
CA ASN A 253 18.23 -11.77 4.60
C ASN A 253 16.74 -12.08 4.86
N ALA A 254 15.90 -11.94 3.84
CA ALA A 254 14.46 -12.07 3.98
C ALA A 254 13.98 -13.53 4.05
N THR A 255 12.91 -13.77 4.84
CA THR A 255 12.09 -14.98 4.67
C THR A 255 11.41 -14.89 3.31
N THR A 256 11.81 -15.78 2.37
CA THR A 256 11.49 -15.64 0.95
C THR A 256 10.54 -16.71 0.45
N ILE A 257 9.55 -16.31 -0.36
CA ILE A 257 8.74 -17.21 -1.20
C ILE A 257 8.93 -16.84 -2.67
N SER A 258 8.64 -17.77 -3.59
CA SER A 258 8.60 -17.51 -5.03
C SER A 258 7.24 -17.89 -5.58
N LEU A 259 6.68 -17.02 -6.42
CA LEU A 259 5.44 -17.26 -7.15
C LEU A 259 5.71 -17.29 -8.66
N ALA A 260 5.00 -18.12 -9.40
CA ALA A 260 5.05 -18.13 -10.86
C ALA A 260 4.23 -16.96 -11.45
N SER A 261 4.42 -15.75 -10.91
CA SER A 261 3.65 -14.54 -11.21
C SER A 261 4.42 -13.57 -12.11
N SER A 262 3.66 -12.69 -12.77
CA SER A 262 4.18 -11.44 -13.34
C SER A 262 4.58 -10.44 -12.27
N HIS A 263 4.95 -9.22 -12.70
CA HIS A 263 5.18 -8.10 -11.77
C HIS A 263 3.93 -7.72 -10.95
N ALA A 264 2.73 -7.99 -11.48
CA ALA A 264 1.46 -7.65 -10.85
C ALA A 264 0.95 -8.72 -9.86
N SER A 265 1.83 -9.37 -9.09
CA SER A 265 1.48 -10.44 -8.14
C SER A 265 0.35 -10.08 -7.16
N PRO A 266 0.19 -8.83 -6.64
CA PRO A 266 -0.94 -8.48 -5.79
C PRO A 266 -2.31 -8.62 -6.49
N VAL A 267 -2.32 -8.54 -7.82
CA VAL A 267 -3.54 -8.63 -8.65
C VAL A 267 -3.81 -10.06 -9.08
N SER A 268 -2.76 -10.79 -9.52
CA SER A 268 -2.87 -12.15 -10.07
C SER A 268 -2.83 -13.25 -9.01
N HIS A 269 -2.11 -13.05 -7.89
CA HIS A 269 -1.89 -14.01 -6.80
C HIS A 269 -2.24 -13.41 -5.42
N PRO A 270 -3.44 -12.82 -5.24
CA PRO A 270 -3.77 -12.08 -4.03
C PRO A 270 -3.78 -12.94 -2.75
N ASN A 271 -4.12 -14.22 -2.85
CA ASN A 271 -4.17 -15.13 -1.70
C ASN A 271 -2.77 -15.42 -1.16
N GLU A 272 -1.83 -15.75 -2.04
CA GLU A 272 -0.45 -16.04 -1.67
C GLU A 272 0.27 -14.79 -1.13
N VAL A 273 0.01 -13.64 -1.75
CA VAL A 273 0.50 -12.34 -1.29
C VAL A 273 -0.05 -12.03 0.11
N ALA A 274 -1.37 -12.17 0.31
CA ALA A 274 -1.98 -11.97 1.62
C ALA A 274 -1.43 -12.94 2.67
N GLN A 275 -1.21 -14.21 2.31
CA GLN A 275 -0.65 -15.20 3.23
C GLN A 275 0.77 -14.83 3.68
N LEU A 276 1.62 -14.33 2.78
CA LEU A 276 2.97 -13.84 3.15
C LEU A 276 2.87 -12.68 4.14
N ILE A 277 1.96 -11.73 3.88
CA ILE A 277 1.73 -10.57 4.77
C ILE A 277 1.23 -11.06 6.15
N LEU A 278 0.29 -12.00 6.19
CA LEU A 278 -0.21 -12.58 7.45
C LEU A 278 0.88 -13.35 8.22
N ASN A 279 1.80 -14.01 7.51
CA ASN A 279 2.95 -14.64 8.15
C ASN A 279 3.89 -13.59 8.77
N ALA A 280 4.07 -12.45 8.10
CA ALA A 280 4.86 -11.33 8.63
C ALA A 280 4.23 -10.75 9.90
N THR A 281 2.90 -10.61 9.99
CA THR A 281 2.23 -10.13 11.20
C THR A 281 2.42 -11.05 12.41
N LYS A 282 2.64 -12.34 12.19
CA LYS A 282 2.89 -13.34 13.26
C LYS A 282 4.37 -13.42 13.64
N GLY A 283 5.27 -13.18 12.67
CA GLY A 283 6.71 -13.28 12.86
C GLY A 283 7.38 -12.01 13.38
N ALA A 284 6.77 -10.85 13.19
CA ALA A 284 7.23 -9.58 13.73
C ALA A 284 6.84 -9.44 15.21
N LYS A 285 7.81 -9.18 16.07
CA LYS A 285 7.63 -9.05 17.54
C LYS A 285 7.87 -7.62 18.00
#